data_e51bf565d81efa487d622178d2b74bcb
#
_entry.id   e51bf565d81efa487d622178d2b74bcb
#
_cell.length_a   1.000
_cell.length_b   1.000
_cell.length_c   1.000
_cell.angle_alpha   90.00
_cell.angle_beta   90.00
_cell.angle_gamma   90.00
#
_symmetry.space_group_name_H-M   'P 1'
#
loop_
_entity.id
_entity.type
_entity.pdbx_description
1 polymer ?
#
loop_
_entity_poly.entity_id
_entity_poly.type
_entity_poly.pdbx_seq_one_letter_code
_entity_poly.pdbx_strand_id
1 'polypeptide(L)'
;SNIKVITEPISDEEMVQLYHNHDVLIYPTYGEGFGFIPLQALATGMPVISTYDWAHYKNFLGPLKLKSELIDSPWPFPHEGKVFEPNYQHLLELMRDVSMNYNAYSGFYFAQSTKIHEEYNWLQLTNNAFDHIFKKFR
;
A
#
# COMPACT_ATOMS: atom_id res chain seq x y z
N SER A 1 24.79 -11.17 -5.91
CA SER A 1 23.56 -10.39 -6.11
C SER A 1 22.91 -10.16 -4.77
N ASN A 2 22.54 -8.94 -4.44
CA ASN A 2 21.80 -8.58 -3.22
C ASN A 2 20.28 -8.67 -3.43
N ILE A 3 19.85 -9.29 -4.53
CA ILE A 3 18.45 -9.46 -4.89
C ILE A 3 18.06 -10.91 -4.63
N LYS A 4 17.02 -11.12 -3.84
CA LYS A 4 16.36 -12.42 -3.65
C LYS A 4 14.99 -12.34 -4.34
N VAL A 5 14.71 -13.30 -5.20
CA VAL A 5 13.41 -13.46 -5.86
C VAL A 5 12.67 -14.61 -5.19
N ILE A 6 11.43 -14.39 -4.79
CA ILE A 6 10.53 -15.40 -4.21
C ILE A 6 9.48 -15.68 -5.28
N THR A 7 9.46 -16.90 -5.82
CA THR A 7 8.54 -17.33 -6.89
C THR A 7 7.52 -18.36 -6.41
N GLU A 8 7.81 -19.02 -5.30
CA GLU A 8 6.92 -20.01 -4.72
C GLU A 8 5.84 -19.33 -3.87
N PRO A 9 4.63 -19.90 -3.83
CA PRO A 9 3.59 -19.46 -2.90
C PRO A 9 4.10 -19.53 -1.46
N ILE A 10 3.79 -18.51 -0.68
CA ILE A 10 4.11 -18.45 0.75
C ILE A 10 2.82 -18.42 1.58
N SER A 11 2.87 -18.92 2.81
CA SER A 11 1.73 -18.87 3.73
C SER A 11 1.48 -17.46 4.26
N ASP A 12 0.33 -17.24 4.92
CA ASP A 12 0.02 -15.97 5.55
C ASP A 12 1.03 -15.63 6.67
N GLU A 13 1.48 -16.63 7.43
CA GLU A 13 2.50 -16.48 8.45
C GLU A 13 3.85 -16.07 7.86
N GLU A 14 4.24 -16.69 6.75
CA GLU A 14 5.46 -16.33 6.03
C GLU A 14 5.38 -14.93 5.43
N MET A 15 4.20 -14.50 4.95
CA MET A 15 3.97 -13.14 4.48
C MET A 15 4.13 -12.12 5.62
N VAL A 16 3.59 -12.40 6.81
CA VAL A 16 3.78 -11.55 7.99
C VAL A 16 5.26 -11.45 8.35
N GLN A 17 5.99 -12.58 8.34
CA GLN A 17 7.43 -12.58 8.59
C GLN A 17 8.21 -11.84 7.51
N LEU A 18 7.77 -11.90 6.25
CA LEU A 18 8.37 -11.13 5.16
C LEU A 18 8.28 -9.63 5.46
N TYR A 19 7.12 -9.12 5.89
CA TYR A 19 6.98 -7.71 6.28
C TYR A 19 7.84 -7.35 7.49
N HIS A 20 7.88 -8.18 8.54
CA HIS A 20 8.67 -7.89 9.74
C HIS A 20 10.20 -7.95 9.52
N ASN A 21 10.65 -8.69 8.53
CA ASN A 21 12.08 -8.86 8.23
C ASN A 21 12.62 -7.84 7.20
N HIS A 22 11.79 -6.89 6.76
CA HIS A 22 12.18 -5.87 5.79
C HIS A 22 11.80 -4.48 6.31
N ASP A 23 12.49 -3.47 5.81
CA ASP A 23 12.41 -2.11 6.35
C ASP A 23 11.40 -1.22 5.59
N VAL A 24 11.20 -1.46 4.30
CA VAL A 24 10.37 -0.61 3.43
C VAL A 24 9.72 -1.46 2.34
N LEU A 25 8.42 -1.25 2.12
CA LEU A 25 7.74 -1.73 0.92
C LEU A 25 7.88 -0.70 -0.20
N ILE A 26 8.34 -1.14 -1.38
CA ILE A 26 8.33 -0.34 -2.60
C ILE A 26 7.30 -0.96 -3.55
N TYR A 27 6.21 -0.22 -3.81
CA TYR A 27 5.07 -0.72 -4.56
C TYR A 27 4.62 0.28 -5.66
N PRO A 28 5.40 0.42 -6.73
CA PRO A 28 5.12 1.35 -7.84
C PRO A 28 4.08 0.75 -8.80
N THR A 29 2.84 0.61 -8.36
CA THR A 29 1.77 0.02 -9.15
C THR A 29 1.24 0.98 -10.21
N TYR A 30 0.87 0.43 -11.37
CA TYR A 30 0.13 1.14 -12.42
C TYR A 30 -1.37 1.21 -12.15
N GLY A 31 -1.88 0.31 -11.31
CA GLY A 31 -3.28 0.24 -10.96
C GLY A 31 -3.60 -0.90 -10.00
N GLU A 32 -4.61 -0.66 -9.17
CA GLU A 32 -5.09 -1.61 -8.18
C GLU A 32 -6.59 -1.51 -7.99
N GLY A 33 -7.22 -2.60 -7.57
CA GLY A 33 -8.61 -2.57 -7.13
C GLY A 33 -8.76 -1.87 -5.80
N PHE A 34 -8.10 -2.38 -4.76
CA PHE A 34 -8.13 -1.81 -3.41
C PHE A 34 -6.73 -1.49 -2.86
N GLY A 35 -5.75 -2.37 -3.09
CA GLY A 35 -4.38 -2.21 -2.58
C GLY A 35 -4.14 -2.89 -1.25
N PHE A 36 -4.45 -4.18 -1.15
CA PHE A 36 -4.21 -4.95 0.06
C PHE A 36 -2.74 -5.04 0.43
N ILE A 37 -1.83 -5.14 -0.53
CA ILE A 37 -0.38 -5.27 -0.25
C ILE A 37 0.16 -4.04 0.50
N PRO A 38 -0.04 -2.80 0.05
CA PRO A 38 0.32 -1.63 0.84
C PRO A 38 -0.39 -1.57 2.19
N LEU A 39 -1.67 -1.93 2.27
CA LEU A 39 -2.42 -1.91 3.51
C LEU A 39 -1.87 -2.90 4.54
N GLN A 40 -1.54 -4.11 4.12
CA GLN A 40 -0.90 -5.13 4.98
C GLN A 40 0.45 -4.66 5.51
N ALA A 41 1.29 -4.08 4.66
CA ALA A 41 2.57 -3.51 5.09
C ALA A 41 2.38 -2.37 6.11
N LEU A 42 1.44 -1.47 5.90
CA LEU A 42 1.10 -0.41 6.84
C LEU A 42 0.56 -0.94 8.17
N ALA A 43 -0.19 -2.04 8.15
CA ALA A 43 -0.67 -2.70 9.37
C ALA A 43 0.48 -3.24 10.24
N THR A 44 1.62 -3.62 9.64
CA THR A 44 2.82 -4.00 10.40
C THR A 44 3.67 -2.81 10.86
N GLY A 45 3.31 -1.59 10.50
CA GLY A 45 4.07 -0.37 10.80
C GLY A 45 5.23 -0.12 9.83
N MET A 46 5.29 -0.85 8.72
CA MET A 46 6.33 -0.70 7.71
C MET A 46 6.12 0.57 6.88
N PRO A 47 7.16 1.38 6.63
CA PRO A 47 7.14 2.45 5.63
C PRO A 47 6.80 1.92 4.23
N VAL A 48 5.90 2.63 3.51
CA VAL A 48 5.43 2.22 2.19
C VAL A 48 5.61 3.34 1.19
N ILE A 49 6.41 3.09 0.15
CA ILE A 49 6.48 3.93 -1.05
C ILE A 49 5.54 3.33 -2.09
N SER A 50 4.46 4.02 -2.44
CA SER A 50 3.51 3.54 -3.44
C SER A 50 2.91 4.68 -4.25
N THR A 51 2.50 4.38 -5.48
CA THR A 51 1.64 5.25 -6.28
C THR A 51 0.36 5.55 -5.49
N TYR A 52 -0.04 6.82 -5.38
CA TYR A 52 -1.13 7.23 -4.48
C TYR A 52 -2.38 7.75 -5.21
N ASP A 53 -2.35 7.87 -6.53
CA ASP A 53 -3.43 8.48 -7.30
C ASP A 53 -4.72 7.65 -7.36
N TRP A 54 -4.67 6.40 -6.92
CA TRP A 54 -5.83 5.55 -6.76
C TRP A 54 -6.70 5.97 -5.56
N ALA A 55 -8.02 5.90 -5.73
CA ALA A 55 -8.98 6.46 -4.79
C ALA A 55 -8.79 6.00 -3.34
N HIS A 56 -8.53 4.71 -3.12
CA HIS A 56 -8.39 4.15 -1.77
C HIS A 56 -7.05 4.48 -1.13
N TYR A 57 -5.96 4.53 -1.87
CA TYR A 57 -4.63 4.84 -1.35
C TYR A 57 -4.55 6.23 -0.71
N LYS A 58 -5.30 7.19 -1.22
CA LYS A 58 -5.37 8.55 -0.66
C LYS A 58 -5.78 8.58 0.81
N ASN A 59 -6.52 7.57 1.27
CA ASN A 59 -7.07 7.53 2.62
C ASN A 59 -6.08 7.00 3.65
N PHE A 60 -5.20 6.06 3.25
CA PHE A 60 -4.35 5.37 4.20
C PHE A 60 -2.84 5.45 3.92
N LEU A 61 -2.43 5.81 2.71
CA LEU A 61 -1.01 5.94 2.40
C LEU A 61 -0.41 7.16 3.10
N GLY A 62 0.67 6.94 3.83
CA GLY A 62 1.39 7.98 4.58
C GLY A 62 2.13 9.00 3.70
N PRO A 63 3.22 9.60 4.19
CA PRO A 63 3.92 10.68 3.48
C PRO A 63 4.69 10.23 2.22
N LEU A 64 5.10 8.96 2.12
CA LEU A 64 5.91 8.44 1.02
C LEU A 64 5.09 8.17 -0.25
N LYS A 65 4.43 9.20 -0.75
CA LYS A 65 3.53 9.17 -1.90
C LYS A 65 4.32 9.30 -3.20
N LEU A 66 4.37 8.21 -3.99
CA LEU A 66 5.00 8.21 -5.30
C LEU A 66 4.13 8.92 -6.33
N LYS A 67 4.67 9.97 -6.95
CA LYS A 67 4.01 10.68 -8.06
C LYS A 67 3.83 9.76 -9.26
N SER A 68 2.74 9.98 -10.01
CA SER A 68 2.43 9.26 -11.24
C SER A 68 1.75 10.16 -12.27
N GLU A 69 1.69 9.69 -13.51
CA GLU A 69 1.00 10.34 -14.61
C GLU A 69 -0.05 9.41 -15.19
N LEU A 70 -1.21 9.97 -15.54
CA LEU A 70 -2.27 9.21 -16.20
C LEU A 70 -1.95 9.08 -17.70
N ILE A 71 -1.61 7.89 -18.12
CA ILE A 71 -1.27 7.56 -19.52
C ILE A 71 -2.25 6.55 -20.10
N ASP A 72 -2.26 6.42 -21.42
CA ASP A 72 -2.92 5.29 -22.07
C ASP A 72 -2.17 4.00 -21.73
N SER A 73 -2.93 2.92 -21.49
CA SER A 73 -2.32 1.65 -21.09
C SER A 73 -1.32 1.17 -22.16
N PRO A 74 -0.08 0.85 -21.77
CA PRO A 74 0.87 0.23 -22.68
C PRO A 74 0.53 -1.25 -22.99
N TRP A 75 -0.51 -1.79 -22.32
CA TRP A 75 -1.00 -3.15 -22.49
C TRP A 75 -2.46 -3.13 -23.00
N PRO A 76 -2.68 -2.95 -24.32
CA PRO A 76 -4.03 -2.81 -24.88
C PRO A 76 -4.91 -4.05 -24.68
N PHE A 77 -4.32 -5.17 -24.33
CA PHE A 77 -5.01 -6.39 -23.90
C PHE A 77 -4.20 -7.09 -22.80
N PRO A 78 -4.78 -7.46 -21.64
CA PRO A 78 -6.20 -7.31 -21.24
C PRO A 78 -6.54 -5.99 -20.53
N HIS A 79 -5.62 -5.03 -20.43
CA HIS A 79 -5.78 -3.80 -19.68
C HIS A 79 -5.97 -2.58 -20.59
N GLU A 80 -7.14 -2.53 -21.26
CA GLU A 80 -7.52 -1.36 -22.04
C GLU A 80 -7.80 -0.14 -21.16
N GLY A 81 -7.61 1.07 -21.71
CA GLY A 81 -7.93 2.33 -21.04
C GLY A 81 -6.69 3.05 -20.52
N LYS A 82 -6.80 3.64 -19.33
CA LYS A 82 -5.74 4.46 -18.74
C LYS A 82 -5.21 3.86 -17.45
N VAL A 83 -3.91 4.07 -17.22
CA VAL A 83 -3.17 3.62 -16.02
C VAL A 83 -2.33 4.76 -15.47
N PHE A 84 -1.92 4.66 -14.21
CA PHE A 84 -1.04 5.62 -13.58
C PHE A 84 0.42 5.14 -13.66
N GLU A 85 1.20 5.72 -14.56
CA GLU A 85 2.62 5.39 -14.68
C GLU A 85 3.42 6.03 -13.54
N PRO A 86 4.12 5.23 -12.72
CA PRO A 86 4.93 5.73 -11.62
C PRO A 86 6.11 6.58 -12.12
N ASN A 87 6.37 7.72 -11.47
CA ASN A 87 7.52 8.54 -11.79
C ASN A 87 8.81 7.92 -11.22
N TYR A 88 9.65 7.38 -12.09
CA TYR A 88 10.88 6.68 -11.69
C TYR A 88 11.89 7.58 -10.97
N GLN A 89 12.05 8.83 -11.42
CA GLN A 89 12.99 9.76 -10.79
C GLN A 89 12.54 10.09 -9.35
N HIS A 90 11.26 10.34 -9.17
CA HIS A 90 10.68 10.57 -7.83
C HIS A 90 10.76 9.32 -6.93
N LEU A 91 10.64 8.11 -7.52
CA LEU A 91 10.87 6.88 -6.77
C LEU A 91 12.28 6.82 -6.18
N LEU A 92 13.30 7.13 -6.99
CA LEU A 92 14.69 7.17 -6.51
C LEU A 92 14.92 8.24 -5.43
N GLU A 93 14.26 9.38 -5.53
CA GLU A 93 14.29 10.43 -4.50
C GLU A 93 13.69 9.94 -3.19
N LEU A 94 12.51 9.31 -3.22
CA LEU A 94 11.86 8.75 -2.03
C LEU A 94 12.67 7.62 -1.40
N MET A 95 13.27 6.74 -2.22
CA MET A 95 14.15 5.67 -1.71
C MET A 95 15.38 6.22 -0.98
N ARG A 96 15.99 7.29 -1.49
CA ARG A 96 17.11 7.95 -0.83
C ARG A 96 16.65 8.64 0.46
N ASP A 97 15.53 9.34 0.41
CA ASP A 97 14.99 10.06 1.56
C ASP A 97 14.64 9.09 2.70
N VAL A 98 13.94 8.00 2.42
CA VAL A 98 13.61 7.02 3.46
C VAL A 98 14.85 6.36 4.02
N SER A 99 15.88 6.10 3.22
CA SER A 99 17.16 5.54 3.68
C SER A 99 17.90 6.49 4.63
N MET A 100 17.89 7.80 4.35
CA MET A 100 18.54 8.80 5.20
C MET A 100 17.76 9.13 6.47
N ASN A 101 16.44 9.04 6.42
CA ASN A 101 15.52 9.47 7.47
C ASN A 101 14.69 8.31 8.04
N TYR A 102 15.20 7.08 7.98
CA TYR A 102 14.46 5.85 8.30
C TYR A 102 13.77 5.90 9.65
N ASN A 103 14.46 6.33 10.71
CA ASN A 103 13.90 6.36 12.06
C ASN A 103 12.66 7.27 12.17
N ALA A 104 12.65 8.39 11.46
CA ALA A 104 11.49 9.29 11.45
C ALA A 104 10.28 8.64 10.74
N TYR A 105 10.54 8.02 9.58
CA TYR A 105 9.49 7.31 8.84
C TYR A 105 8.98 6.09 9.59
N SER A 106 9.87 5.26 10.12
CA SER A 106 9.50 4.08 10.91
C SER A 106 8.63 4.47 12.11
N GLY A 107 9.00 5.52 12.86
CA GLY A 107 8.21 6.02 13.97
C GLY A 107 6.82 6.51 13.55
N PHE A 108 6.72 7.23 12.42
CA PHE A 108 5.44 7.68 11.87
C PHE A 108 4.55 6.51 11.50
N TYR A 109 5.06 5.55 10.71
CA TYR A 109 4.28 4.41 10.22
C TYR A 109 3.91 3.44 11.34
N PHE A 110 4.77 3.26 12.34
CA PHE A 110 4.44 2.49 13.54
C PHE A 110 3.25 3.10 14.29
N ALA A 111 3.24 4.41 14.48
CA ALA A 111 2.10 5.09 15.09
C ALA A 111 0.82 5.00 14.23
N GLN A 112 0.97 5.03 12.90
CA GLN A 112 -0.15 4.89 11.96
C GLN A 112 -0.75 3.48 11.96
N SER A 113 0.03 2.43 12.24
CA SER A 113 -0.44 1.03 12.19
C SER A 113 -1.64 0.79 13.09
N THR A 114 -1.70 1.41 14.28
CA THR A 114 -2.84 1.34 15.19
C THR A 114 -4.13 1.80 14.50
N LYS A 115 -4.08 2.94 13.81
CA LYS A 115 -5.22 3.47 13.05
C LYS A 115 -5.64 2.52 11.92
N ILE A 116 -4.67 1.90 11.23
CA ILE A 116 -4.96 0.90 10.19
C ILE A 116 -5.73 -0.29 10.78
N HIS A 117 -5.29 -0.81 11.92
CA HIS A 117 -5.98 -1.92 12.58
C HIS A 117 -7.39 -1.54 13.05
N GLU A 118 -7.61 -0.32 13.49
CA GLU A 118 -8.93 0.18 13.90
C GLU A 118 -9.86 0.38 12.71
N GLU A 119 -9.41 1.05 11.64
CA GLU A 119 -10.26 1.45 10.52
C GLU A 119 -10.49 0.31 9.50
N TYR A 120 -9.55 -0.62 9.34
CA TYR A 120 -9.60 -1.71 8.36
C TYR A 120 -9.77 -3.09 9.00
N ASN A 121 -10.42 -3.14 10.15
CA ASN A 121 -10.79 -4.37 10.84
C ASN A 121 -12.06 -4.96 10.23
N TRP A 122 -12.01 -6.22 9.76
CA TRP A 122 -13.15 -6.88 9.13
C TRP A 122 -14.40 -6.93 10.02
N LEU A 123 -14.24 -7.20 11.32
CA LEU A 123 -15.38 -7.25 12.25
C LEU A 123 -16.08 -5.89 12.33
N GLN A 124 -15.31 -4.82 12.49
CA GLN A 124 -15.83 -3.46 12.57
C GLN A 124 -16.46 -3.00 11.25
N LEU A 125 -15.78 -3.25 10.11
CA LEU A 125 -16.32 -2.90 8.80
C LEU A 125 -17.62 -3.64 8.50
N THR A 126 -17.70 -4.93 8.86
CA THR A 126 -18.90 -5.75 8.68
C THR A 126 -20.03 -5.24 9.55
N ASN A 127 -19.78 -4.96 10.83
CA ASN A 127 -20.79 -4.40 11.73
C ASN A 127 -21.31 -3.04 11.23
N ASN A 128 -20.42 -2.15 10.80
CA ASN A 128 -20.79 -0.85 10.25
C ASN A 128 -21.66 -1.00 8.98
N ALA A 129 -21.31 -1.94 8.10
CA ALA A 129 -22.08 -2.22 6.89
C ALA A 129 -23.48 -2.73 7.23
N PHE A 130 -23.62 -3.67 8.15
CA PHE A 130 -24.90 -4.16 8.62
C PHE A 130 -25.74 -3.07 9.28
N ASP A 131 -25.15 -2.27 10.16
CA ASP A 131 -25.82 -1.14 10.80
C ASP A 131 -26.35 -0.14 9.75
N HIS A 132 -25.58 0.15 8.72
CA HIS A 132 -25.99 1.05 7.64
C HIS A 132 -27.19 0.46 6.86
N ILE A 133 -27.12 -0.82 6.53
CA ILE A 133 -28.21 -1.52 5.82
C ILE A 133 -29.49 -1.50 6.67
N PHE A 134 -29.42 -1.93 7.93
CA PHE A 134 -30.61 -2.02 8.78
C PHE A 134 -31.21 -0.67 9.17
N LYS A 135 -30.42 0.41 9.28
CA LYS A 135 -30.93 1.78 9.46
C LYS A 135 -31.72 2.28 8.25
N LYS A 136 -31.39 1.81 7.05
CA LYS A 136 -32.05 2.24 5.81
C LYS A 136 -33.40 1.56 5.59
N PHE A 137 -33.66 0.44 6.26
CA PHE A 137 -34.90 -0.35 6.15
C PHE A 137 -35.82 -0.24 7.38
N ARG A 138 -35.48 0.63 8.33
CA ARG A 138 -36.35 1.08 9.44
C ARG A 138 -36.98 2.43 9.11
#